data_3798da33b3ca0930434681fe511cbba0
#
_entry.id   3798da33b3ca0930434681fe511cbba0
#
_cell.length_a   1.000
_cell.length_b   1.000
_cell.length_c   1.000
_cell.angle_alpha   90.00
_cell.angle_beta   90.00
_cell.angle_gamma   90.00
#
_symmetry.space_group_name_H-M   'P 1'
#
loop_
_entity.id
_entity.type
_entity.pdbx_description
1 polymer ?
#
loop_
_entity_poly.entity_id
_entity_poly.type
_entity_poly.pdbx_seq_one_letter_code
_entity_poly.pdbx_strand_id
1 'polypeptide(L)'
;MGIQLKNINKSFNNVEIYKDFTLNLPGNEISCILGPSGCGKTSLLNMIGGIIHQDSGSIEGLEDKIISFIFQEPRLLPWKTVKANLEFVLKDVNLRKKDEIVERNLKIVGLQDFSRFYPGQLSGGMKQRVAIARAFCYPSNLILMDEPLKTLDPKLKWGLMKTFLNLWREDQRSVIFVTHDVDEALVLGEEIFVFSRPPVKVKKRYTNPLNEEEKDMTNMEFFRQKNKIMDHLD
;
A
#
# COMPACT_ATOMS: atom_id res chain seq x y z
N MET A 1 -0.52 -11.12 -13.88
CA MET A 1 -1.91 -11.59 -13.69
C MET A 1 -2.50 -10.87 -12.50
N GLY A 2 -3.76 -10.38 -12.59
CA GLY A 2 -4.43 -9.67 -11.51
C GLY A 2 -4.99 -10.62 -10.44
N ILE A 3 -5.59 -10.04 -9.39
CA ILE A 3 -6.23 -10.77 -8.29
C ILE A 3 -7.74 -10.65 -8.44
N GLN A 4 -8.45 -11.77 -8.28
CA GLN A 4 -9.91 -11.81 -8.36
C GLN A 4 -10.50 -12.30 -7.03
N LEU A 5 -11.36 -11.48 -6.44
CA LEU A 5 -12.19 -11.87 -5.32
C LEU A 5 -13.57 -12.23 -5.87
N LYS A 6 -14.08 -13.41 -5.56
CA LYS A 6 -15.36 -13.91 -6.09
C LYS A 6 -16.30 -14.29 -4.95
N ASN A 7 -17.44 -13.62 -4.91
CA ASN A 7 -18.54 -13.87 -3.97
C ASN A 7 -18.07 -13.96 -2.50
N ILE A 8 -17.17 -13.05 -2.12
CA ILE A 8 -16.59 -13.00 -0.77
C ILE A 8 -17.67 -12.64 0.24
N ASN A 9 -17.80 -13.48 1.25
CA ASN A 9 -18.58 -13.19 2.45
C ASN A 9 -17.63 -13.15 3.65
N LYS A 10 -17.80 -12.14 4.52
CA LYS A 10 -17.05 -11.99 5.76
C LYS A 10 -17.81 -11.19 6.79
N SER A 11 -17.97 -11.77 7.97
CA SER A 11 -18.60 -11.12 9.12
C SER A 11 -17.66 -11.11 10.33
N PHE A 12 -17.82 -10.11 11.19
CA PHE A 12 -17.19 -10.02 12.50
C PHE A 12 -18.25 -9.66 13.55
N ASN A 13 -18.34 -10.45 14.62
CA ASN A 13 -19.29 -10.22 15.71
C ASN A 13 -20.72 -9.93 15.21
N ASN A 14 -21.22 -10.73 14.28
CA ASN A 14 -22.53 -10.60 13.63
C ASN A 14 -22.71 -9.34 12.76
N VAL A 15 -21.64 -8.58 12.49
CA VAL A 15 -21.65 -7.48 11.52
C VAL A 15 -21.14 -8.00 10.18
N GLU A 16 -22.02 -7.99 9.17
CA GLU A 16 -21.69 -8.41 7.81
C GLU A 16 -20.88 -7.30 7.12
N ILE A 17 -19.57 -7.53 6.94
CA ILE A 17 -18.68 -6.58 6.28
C ILE A 17 -18.72 -6.74 4.77
N TYR A 18 -18.58 -7.99 4.30
CA TYR A 18 -18.69 -8.35 2.89
C TYR A 18 -19.83 -9.35 2.70
N LYS A 19 -20.65 -9.08 1.68
CA LYS A 19 -21.75 -9.93 1.25
C LYS A 19 -21.73 -10.08 -0.26
N ASP A 20 -21.50 -11.31 -0.73
CA ASP A 20 -21.39 -11.65 -2.15
C ASP A 20 -20.49 -10.67 -2.94
N PHE A 21 -19.41 -10.23 -2.26
CA PHE A 21 -18.54 -9.19 -2.78
C PHE A 21 -17.59 -9.74 -3.83
N THR A 22 -17.60 -9.11 -5.00
CA THR A 22 -16.71 -9.47 -6.12
C THR A 22 -15.91 -8.25 -6.54
N LEU A 23 -14.58 -8.43 -6.74
CA LEU A 23 -13.65 -7.37 -7.13
C LEU A 23 -12.53 -7.96 -7.98
N ASN A 24 -12.20 -7.27 -9.08
CA ASN A 24 -11.04 -7.59 -9.91
C ASN A 24 -10.01 -6.48 -9.77
N LEU A 25 -8.82 -6.84 -9.30
CA LEU A 25 -7.67 -5.94 -9.15
C LEU A 25 -6.66 -6.26 -10.25
N PRO A 26 -6.25 -5.29 -11.06
CA PRO A 26 -5.26 -5.52 -12.11
C PRO A 26 -3.87 -5.83 -11.52
N GLY A 27 -3.03 -6.49 -12.32
CA GLY A 27 -1.63 -6.75 -11.95
C GLY A 27 -0.70 -5.69 -12.52
N ASN A 28 0.47 -5.53 -11.88
CA ASN A 28 1.54 -4.60 -12.27
C ASN A 28 1.11 -3.11 -12.26
N GLU A 29 0.12 -2.80 -11.46
CA GLU A 29 -0.43 -1.45 -11.26
C GLU A 29 -0.62 -1.18 -9.77
N ILE A 30 -0.79 0.10 -9.43
CA ILE A 30 -1.19 0.53 -8.09
C ILE A 30 -2.72 0.63 -8.05
N SER A 31 -3.36 -0.37 -7.46
CA SER A 31 -4.80 -0.35 -7.17
C SER A 31 -5.04 0.30 -5.81
N CYS A 32 -5.69 1.46 -5.80
CA CYS A 32 -6.06 2.15 -4.58
C CYS A 32 -7.51 1.83 -4.18
N ILE A 33 -7.71 1.42 -2.94
CA ILE A 33 -9.03 1.20 -2.35
C ILE A 33 -9.32 2.36 -1.39
N LEU A 34 -10.23 3.21 -1.79
CA LEU A 34 -10.64 4.40 -1.06
C LEU A 34 -12.00 4.18 -0.40
N GLY A 35 -12.17 4.60 0.83
CA GLY A 35 -13.45 4.49 1.52
C GLY A 35 -13.39 4.93 2.98
N PRO A 36 -14.54 5.06 3.65
CA PRO A 36 -14.59 5.53 5.03
C PRO A 36 -13.86 4.60 6.00
N SER A 37 -13.48 5.15 7.17
CA SER A 37 -12.89 4.34 8.24
C SER A 37 -13.88 3.27 8.69
N GLY A 38 -13.35 2.04 8.94
CA GLY A 38 -14.15 0.91 9.39
C GLY A 38 -14.98 0.22 8.29
N CYS A 39 -14.87 0.62 7.02
CA CYS A 39 -15.64 -0.03 5.95
C CYS A 39 -15.11 -1.43 5.55
N GLY A 40 -13.96 -1.89 6.08
CA GLY A 40 -13.46 -3.24 5.80
C GLY A 40 -12.16 -3.28 4.97
N LYS A 41 -11.55 -2.14 4.58
CA LYS A 41 -10.32 -2.09 3.75
C LYS A 41 -9.18 -2.94 4.31
N THR A 42 -8.87 -2.79 5.60
CA THR A 42 -7.88 -3.61 6.29
C THR A 42 -8.23 -5.09 6.27
N SER A 43 -9.51 -5.44 6.44
CA SER A 43 -9.97 -6.83 6.36
C SER A 43 -9.75 -7.42 4.97
N LEU A 44 -9.96 -6.62 3.91
CA LEU A 44 -9.67 -7.04 2.54
C LEU A 44 -8.18 -7.33 2.35
N LEU A 45 -7.31 -6.41 2.76
CA LEU A 45 -5.87 -6.63 2.69
C LEU A 45 -5.44 -7.88 3.48
N ASN A 46 -5.99 -8.06 4.66
CA ASN A 46 -5.68 -9.23 5.50
C ASN A 46 -6.16 -10.54 4.87
N MET A 47 -7.30 -10.54 4.16
CA MET A 47 -7.75 -11.71 3.40
C MET A 47 -6.82 -12.00 2.21
N ILE A 48 -6.46 -10.98 1.43
CA ILE A 48 -5.51 -11.13 0.31
C ILE A 48 -4.14 -11.58 0.82
N GLY A 49 -3.70 -11.05 1.96
CA GLY A 49 -2.43 -11.41 2.60
C GLY A 49 -2.43 -12.75 3.33
N GLY A 50 -3.55 -13.47 3.37
CA GLY A 50 -3.69 -14.77 4.05
C GLY A 50 -3.61 -14.68 5.58
N ILE A 51 -3.75 -13.49 6.17
CA ILE A 51 -3.73 -13.27 7.63
C ILE A 51 -5.06 -13.70 8.26
N ILE A 52 -6.17 -13.46 7.56
CA ILE A 52 -7.51 -13.94 7.92
C ILE A 52 -8.14 -14.64 6.72
N HIS A 53 -9.12 -15.49 6.96
CA HIS A 53 -9.87 -16.15 5.90
C HIS A 53 -11.25 -15.52 5.73
N GLN A 54 -11.76 -15.54 4.50
CA GLN A 54 -13.16 -15.28 4.20
C GLN A 54 -14.04 -16.40 4.76
N ASP A 55 -15.30 -16.08 5.02
CA ASP A 55 -16.26 -17.08 5.54
C ASP A 55 -16.78 -17.96 4.38
N SER A 56 -16.89 -17.37 3.16
CA SER A 56 -17.14 -18.10 1.90
C SER A 56 -16.67 -17.28 0.70
N GLY A 57 -16.67 -17.88 -0.48
CA GLY A 57 -16.13 -17.32 -1.72
C GLY A 57 -14.68 -17.74 -1.96
N SER A 58 -14.04 -17.18 -3.00
CA SER A 58 -12.64 -17.50 -3.36
C SER A 58 -11.83 -16.26 -3.71
N ILE A 59 -10.53 -16.34 -3.47
CA ILE A 59 -9.55 -15.35 -3.93
C ILE A 59 -8.60 -16.07 -4.86
N GLU A 60 -8.55 -15.65 -6.12
CA GLU A 60 -7.76 -16.26 -7.19
C GLU A 60 -6.62 -15.33 -7.62
N GLY A 61 -5.55 -15.90 -8.19
CA GLY A 61 -4.39 -15.15 -8.69
C GLY A 61 -3.36 -14.84 -7.61
N LEU A 62 -3.39 -15.59 -6.49
CA LEU A 62 -2.41 -15.51 -5.40
C LEU A 62 -1.40 -16.66 -5.39
N GLU A 63 -1.59 -17.70 -6.22
CA GLU A 63 -0.86 -18.97 -6.17
C GLU A 63 0.66 -18.77 -6.32
N ASP A 64 1.08 -17.83 -7.16
CA ASP A 64 2.49 -17.50 -7.40
C ASP A 64 2.88 -16.13 -6.80
N LYS A 65 2.08 -15.59 -5.86
CA LYS A 65 2.36 -14.28 -5.27
C LYS A 65 3.22 -14.40 -4.03
N ILE A 66 4.36 -13.73 -4.10
CA ILE A 66 5.19 -13.43 -2.93
C ILE A 66 4.77 -12.05 -2.44
N ILE A 67 4.27 -11.98 -1.21
CA ILE A 67 3.63 -10.78 -0.67
C ILE A 67 4.55 -10.08 0.32
N SER A 68 4.75 -8.76 0.15
CA SER A 68 5.23 -7.88 1.22
C SER A 68 4.11 -6.98 1.76
N PHE A 69 4.24 -6.60 3.01
CA PHE A 69 3.22 -5.81 3.71
C PHE A 69 3.84 -4.54 4.29
N ILE A 70 3.20 -3.39 4.02
CA ILE A 70 3.49 -2.11 4.66
C ILE A 70 2.30 -1.76 5.54
N PHE A 71 2.50 -1.86 6.86
CA PHE A 71 1.46 -1.57 7.84
C PHE A 71 1.39 -0.07 8.16
N GLN A 72 0.27 0.36 8.71
CA GLN A 72 0.09 1.71 9.22
C GLN A 72 1.19 2.07 10.24
N GLU A 73 1.50 1.16 11.18
CA GLU A 73 2.67 1.27 12.03
C GLU A 73 3.87 0.61 11.35
N PRO A 74 5.06 1.23 11.33
CA PRO A 74 6.25 0.73 10.62
C PRO A 74 6.72 -0.67 11.02
N ARG A 75 6.37 -1.17 12.20
CA ARG A 75 6.73 -2.49 12.75
C ARG A 75 8.21 -2.85 12.50
N LEU A 76 9.10 -1.91 12.82
CA LEU A 76 10.53 -2.14 12.75
C LEU A 76 10.99 -2.97 13.94
N LEU A 77 12.05 -3.78 13.73
CA LEU A 77 12.72 -4.51 14.80
C LEU A 77 13.53 -3.53 15.65
N PRO A 78 13.12 -3.20 16.89
CA PRO A 78 13.71 -2.10 17.65
C PRO A 78 15.16 -2.35 18.07
N TRP A 79 15.56 -3.62 18.14
CA TRP A 79 16.93 -4.08 18.45
C TRP A 79 17.85 -4.20 17.24
N LYS A 80 17.36 -3.88 16.04
CA LYS A 80 18.14 -3.87 14.80
C LYS A 80 18.32 -2.45 14.29
N THR A 81 19.47 -2.17 13.69
CA THR A 81 19.71 -0.91 12.99
C THR A 81 18.81 -0.78 11.77
N VAL A 82 18.78 0.41 11.16
CA VAL A 82 18.07 0.66 9.89
C VAL A 82 18.52 -0.34 8.83
N LYS A 83 19.85 -0.44 8.58
CA LYS A 83 20.40 -1.41 7.61
C LYS A 83 19.99 -2.85 7.96
N ALA A 84 20.14 -3.25 9.20
CA ALA A 84 19.81 -4.60 9.65
C ALA A 84 18.28 -4.92 9.58
N ASN A 85 17.40 -3.92 9.62
CA ASN A 85 15.98 -4.11 9.37
C ASN A 85 15.70 -4.47 7.90
N LEU A 86 16.45 -3.90 6.95
CA LEU A 86 16.33 -4.24 5.53
C LEU A 86 16.97 -5.60 5.23
N GLU A 87 18.15 -5.87 5.79
CA GLU A 87 18.85 -7.15 5.62
C GLU A 87 18.02 -8.33 6.16
N PHE A 88 17.24 -8.09 7.21
CA PHE A 88 16.47 -9.14 7.88
C PHE A 88 15.51 -9.86 6.92
N VAL A 89 14.83 -9.14 6.03
CA VAL A 89 13.90 -9.74 5.07
C VAL A 89 14.61 -10.49 3.92
N LEU A 90 15.92 -10.30 3.79
CA LEU A 90 16.75 -10.98 2.80
C LEU A 90 17.48 -12.21 3.36
N LYS A 91 17.35 -12.51 4.67
CA LYS A 91 18.16 -13.55 5.35
C LYS A 91 18.06 -14.89 4.64
N ASP A 92 16.85 -15.34 4.35
CA ASP A 92 16.58 -16.67 3.77
C ASP A 92 16.33 -16.62 2.24
N VAL A 93 16.60 -15.48 1.62
CA VAL A 93 16.46 -15.30 0.17
C VAL A 93 17.80 -15.54 -0.50
N ASN A 94 17.84 -16.44 -1.49
CA ASN A 94 19.04 -16.70 -2.26
C ASN A 94 19.24 -15.64 -3.36
N LEU A 95 19.65 -14.46 -2.96
CA LEU A 95 20.01 -13.36 -3.87
C LEU A 95 21.51 -13.11 -3.84
N ARG A 96 22.11 -12.98 -5.02
CA ARG A 96 23.42 -12.36 -5.16
C ARG A 96 23.29 -10.86 -4.88
N LYS A 97 24.30 -10.25 -4.24
CA LYS A 97 24.38 -8.79 -4.06
C LYS A 97 23.31 -8.20 -3.11
N LYS A 98 22.99 -8.91 -2.01
CA LYS A 98 22.06 -8.41 -0.97
C LYS A 98 22.42 -7.02 -0.47
N ASP A 99 23.73 -6.76 -0.25
CA ASP A 99 24.23 -5.46 0.21
C ASP A 99 23.92 -4.34 -0.79
N GLU A 100 24.08 -4.60 -2.10
CA GLU A 100 23.77 -3.61 -3.14
C GLU A 100 22.26 -3.27 -3.16
N ILE A 101 21.40 -4.27 -2.96
CA ILE A 101 19.94 -4.06 -2.87
C ILE A 101 19.61 -3.19 -1.66
N VAL A 102 20.19 -3.47 -0.50
CA VAL A 102 19.95 -2.70 0.72
C VAL A 102 20.46 -1.26 0.56
N GLU A 103 21.67 -1.07 0.08
CA GLU A 103 22.28 0.25 -0.11
C GLU A 103 21.50 1.10 -1.12
N ARG A 104 21.09 0.50 -2.26
CA ARG A 104 20.24 1.15 -3.25
C ARG A 104 18.92 1.64 -2.64
N ASN A 105 18.21 0.78 -1.91
CA ASN A 105 16.94 1.15 -1.28
C ASN A 105 17.13 2.23 -0.21
N LEU A 106 18.18 2.16 0.62
CA LEU A 106 18.51 3.22 1.56
C LEU A 106 18.79 4.56 0.88
N LYS A 107 19.44 4.53 -0.28
CA LYS A 107 19.70 5.71 -1.09
C LYS A 107 18.42 6.36 -1.59
N ILE A 108 17.52 5.57 -2.16
CA ILE A 108 16.25 6.08 -2.73
C ILE A 108 15.38 6.71 -1.63
N VAL A 109 15.33 6.12 -0.44
CA VAL A 109 14.56 6.68 0.68
C VAL A 109 15.31 7.77 1.46
N GLY A 110 16.55 8.11 1.08
CA GLY A 110 17.34 9.16 1.70
C GLY A 110 17.77 8.86 3.15
N LEU A 111 18.12 7.61 3.45
CA LEU A 111 18.50 7.15 4.79
C LEU A 111 19.88 6.49 4.88
N GLN A 112 20.78 6.74 3.93
CA GLN A 112 22.14 6.19 3.91
C GLN A 112 22.92 6.55 5.17
N ASP A 113 22.89 7.82 5.56
CA ASP A 113 23.63 8.36 6.72
C ASP A 113 23.05 7.84 8.05
N PHE A 114 21.82 7.33 8.02
CA PHE A 114 21.11 6.78 9.18
C PHE A 114 21.15 5.24 9.23
N SER A 115 21.92 4.59 8.35
CA SER A 115 21.98 3.13 8.20
C SER A 115 22.32 2.38 9.50
N ARG A 116 23.12 3.00 10.38
CA ARG A 116 23.55 2.46 11.69
C ARG A 116 22.64 2.86 12.85
N PHE A 117 21.66 3.72 12.64
CA PHE A 117 20.74 4.17 13.70
C PHE A 117 19.71 3.09 14.03
N TYR A 118 19.26 3.09 15.26
CA TYR A 118 18.16 2.23 15.73
C TYR A 118 16.82 2.94 15.57
N PRO A 119 15.69 2.20 15.45
CA PRO A 119 14.36 2.79 15.30
C PRO A 119 14.00 3.84 16.37
N GLY A 120 14.47 3.67 17.61
CA GLY A 120 14.26 4.64 18.69
C GLY A 120 14.86 6.03 18.43
N GLN A 121 15.85 6.14 17.54
CA GLN A 121 16.56 7.36 17.20
C GLN A 121 15.95 8.08 15.96
N LEU A 122 14.91 7.49 15.35
CA LEU A 122 14.33 7.98 14.12
C LEU A 122 13.01 8.73 14.38
N SER A 123 12.73 9.75 13.55
CA SER A 123 11.39 10.36 13.47
C SER A 123 10.36 9.37 12.90
N GLY A 124 9.07 9.67 13.09
CA GLY A 124 7.98 8.84 12.54
C GLY A 124 8.07 8.67 11.02
N GLY A 125 8.33 9.75 10.29
CA GLY A 125 8.51 9.70 8.84
C GLY A 125 9.75 8.89 8.41
N MET A 126 10.85 8.96 9.16
CA MET A 126 12.04 8.12 8.89
C MET A 126 11.73 6.64 9.11
N LYS A 127 11.02 6.30 10.19
CA LYS A 127 10.58 4.91 10.44
C LYS A 127 9.73 4.38 9.29
N GLN A 128 8.83 5.21 8.78
CA GLN A 128 7.98 4.82 7.65
C GLN A 128 8.77 4.62 6.35
N ARG A 129 9.78 5.46 6.08
CA ARG A 129 10.71 5.26 4.97
C ARG A 129 11.48 3.95 5.08
N VAL A 130 11.92 3.58 6.28
CA VAL A 130 12.57 2.27 6.52
C VAL A 130 11.61 1.12 6.23
N ALA A 131 10.34 1.21 6.66
CA ALA A 131 9.34 0.17 6.41
C ALA A 131 9.05 0.01 4.91
N ILE A 132 8.95 1.12 4.16
CA ILE A 132 8.80 1.11 2.71
C ILE A 132 10.03 0.47 2.05
N ALA A 133 11.24 0.94 2.36
CA ALA A 133 12.48 0.39 1.81
C ALA A 133 12.61 -1.12 2.09
N ARG A 134 12.24 -1.57 3.30
CA ARG A 134 12.26 -2.98 3.68
C ARG A 134 11.30 -3.82 2.82
N ALA A 135 10.11 -3.31 2.52
CA ALA A 135 9.15 -3.98 1.66
C ALA A 135 9.66 -4.11 0.21
N PHE A 136 10.37 -3.10 -0.30
CA PHE A 136 10.98 -3.13 -1.62
C PHE A 136 12.28 -3.94 -1.70
N CYS A 137 13.02 -4.10 -0.60
CA CYS A 137 14.15 -5.03 -0.55
C CYS A 137 13.71 -6.48 -0.74
N TYR A 138 12.57 -6.88 -0.20
CA TYR A 138 12.06 -8.23 -0.35
C TYR A 138 11.59 -8.48 -1.78
N PRO A 139 11.96 -9.62 -2.41
CA PRO A 139 11.63 -9.92 -3.81
C PRO A 139 10.15 -10.35 -3.95
N SER A 140 9.26 -9.53 -3.46
CA SER A 140 7.81 -9.71 -3.62
C SER A 140 7.36 -9.24 -4.99
N ASN A 141 6.28 -9.81 -5.51
CA ASN A 141 5.60 -9.34 -6.72
C ASN A 141 4.22 -8.70 -6.42
N LEU A 142 3.86 -8.68 -5.13
CA LEU A 142 2.68 -7.98 -4.61
C LEU A 142 3.04 -7.24 -3.32
N ILE A 143 2.69 -5.96 -3.25
CA ILE A 143 2.81 -5.14 -2.05
C ILE A 143 1.41 -4.78 -1.55
N LEU A 144 1.12 -5.08 -0.29
CA LEU A 144 -0.10 -4.67 0.39
C LEU A 144 0.22 -3.50 1.33
N MET A 145 -0.55 -2.41 1.24
CA MET A 145 -0.30 -1.18 2.02
C MET A 145 -1.57 -0.77 2.78
N ASP A 146 -1.50 -0.82 4.11
CA ASP A 146 -2.62 -0.48 4.99
C ASP A 146 -2.43 0.89 5.63
N GLU A 147 -3.07 1.93 5.08
CA GLU A 147 -3.05 3.33 5.54
C GLU A 147 -1.66 3.82 6.01
N PRO A 148 -0.56 3.57 5.27
CA PRO A 148 0.82 3.77 5.77
C PRO A 148 1.19 5.24 5.98
N LEU A 149 0.38 6.17 5.50
CA LEU A 149 0.65 7.61 5.56
C LEU A 149 -0.25 8.35 6.57
N LYS A 150 -1.17 7.65 7.23
CA LYS A 150 -2.24 8.22 8.06
C LYS A 150 -1.76 9.14 9.18
N THR A 151 -0.65 8.80 9.81
CA THR A 151 -0.16 9.51 11.01
C THR A 151 0.87 10.59 10.71
N LEU A 152 1.10 10.89 9.43
CA LEU A 152 2.12 11.83 9.00
C LEU A 152 1.53 13.20 8.69
N ASP A 153 2.32 14.25 8.93
CA ASP A 153 1.96 15.59 8.50
C ASP A 153 1.97 15.71 6.97
N PRO A 154 1.24 16.67 6.38
CA PRO A 154 1.05 16.78 4.93
C PRO A 154 2.36 16.88 4.13
N LYS A 155 3.37 17.58 4.66
CA LYS A 155 4.66 17.76 3.96
C LYS A 155 5.47 16.46 3.93
N LEU A 156 5.50 15.74 5.04
CA LEU A 156 6.15 14.42 5.12
C LEU A 156 5.42 13.40 4.26
N LYS A 157 4.10 13.41 4.28
CA LYS A 157 3.24 12.54 3.47
C LYS A 157 3.56 12.68 1.98
N TRP A 158 3.62 13.93 1.48
CA TRP A 158 3.96 14.21 0.08
C TRP A 158 5.34 13.67 -0.31
N GLY A 159 6.35 13.94 0.51
CA GLY A 159 7.71 13.44 0.27
C GLY A 159 7.80 11.91 0.24
N LEU A 160 6.99 11.23 1.09
CA LEU A 160 6.92 9.77 1.13
C LEU A 160 6.23 9.18 -0.10
N MET A 161 5.14 9.79 -0.56
CA MET A 161 4.45 9.35 -1.79
C MET A 161 5.38 9.42 -3.00
N LYS A 162 6.13 10.52 -3.15
CA LYS A 162 7.16 10.64 -4.21
C LYS A 162 8.25 9.56 -4.08
N THR A 163 8.74 9.33 -2.87
CA THR A 163 9.74 8.30 -2.59
C THR A 163 9.22 6.90 -2.96
N PHE A 164 7.97 6.60 -2.60
CA PHE A 164 7.32 5.33 -2.94
C PHE A 164 7.19 5.17 -4.46
N LEU A 165 6.70 6.18 -5.18
CA LEU A 165 6.57 6.13 -6.63
C LEU A 165 7.93 5.93 -7.33
N ASN A 166 9.00 6.55 -6.83
CA ASN A 166 10.34 6.35 -7.36
C ASN A 166 10.82 4.89 -7.21
N LEU A 167 10.54 4.27 -6.05
CA LEU A 167 10.83 2.85 -5.84
C LEU A 167 9.99 1.95 -6.75
N TRP A 168 8.69 2.24 -6.85
CA TRP A 168 7.76 1.44 -7.62
C TRP A 168 8.06 1.46 -9.12
N ARG A 169 8.45 2.61 -9.68
CA ARG A 169 8.79 2.76 -11.11
C ARG A 169 9.96 1.88 -11.57
N GLU A 170 10.82 1.49 -10.65
CA GLU A 170 11.99 0.68 -10.98
C GLU A 170 11.65 -0.80 -11.24
N ASP A 171 10.59 -1.33 -10.62
CA ASP A 171 10.24 -2.75 -10.78
C ASP A 171 8.75 -3.02 -11.04
N GLN A 172 7.90 -2.00 -10.98
CA GLN A 172 6.47 -2.01 -11.36
C GLN A 172 5.69 -3.23 -10.85
N ARG A 173 5.95 -3.65 -9.61
CA ARG A 173 5.21 -4.75 -8.99
C ARG A 173 3.76 -4.36 -8.69
N SER A 174 2.87 -5.33 -8.57
CA SER A 174 1.48 -5.07 -8.18
C SER A 174 1.42 -4.46 -6.78
N VAL A 175 0.60 -3.44 -6.60
CA VAL A 175 0.38 -2.79 -5.30
C VAL A 175 -1.12 -2.69 -5.03
N ILE A 176 -1.55 -3.09 -3.84
CA ILE A 176 -2.89 -2.79 -3.33
C ILE A 176 -2.73 -1.87 -2.13
N PHE A 177 -3.19 -0.66 -2.29
CA PHE A 177 -3.07 0.41 -1.31
C PHE A 177 -4.44 0.79 -0.78
N VAL A 178 -4.65 0.79 0.53
CA VAL A 178 -5.89 1.25 1.13
C VAL A 178 -5.70 2.56 1.87
N THR A 179 -6.63 3.46 1.69
CA THR A 179 -6.64 4.78 2.35
C THR A 179 -8.07 5.31 2.49
N HIS A 180 -8.22 6.36 3.28
CA HIS A 180 -9.43 7.20 3.34
C HIS A 180 -9.18 8.61 2.78
N ASP A 181 -7.97 8.88 2.29
CA ASP A 181 -7.50 10.17 1.80
C ASP A 181 -7.51 10.19 0.26
N VAL A 182 -8.31 11.09 -0.31
CA VAL A 182 -8.45 11.23 -1.78
C VAL A 182 -7.16 11.70 -2.43
N ASP A 183 -6.40 12.55 -1.75
CA ASP A 183 -5.14 13.07 -2.28
C ASP A 183 -4.10 11.94 -2.41
N GLU A 184 -4.03 11.06 -1.41
CA GLU A 184 -3.20 9.85 -1.51
C GLU A 184 -3.63 8.95 -2.67
N ALA A 185 -4.94 8.75 -2.84
CA ALA A 185 -5.47 7.92 -3.91
C ALA A 185 -5.15 8.49 -5.30
N LEU A 186 -5.25 9.80 -5.49
CA LEU A 186 -4.93 10.46 -6.75
C LEU A 186 -3.44 10.50 -7.06
N VAL A 187 -2.60 10.66 -6.04
CA VAL A 187 -1.14 10.70 -6.24
C VAL A 187 -0.60 9.32 -6.57
N LEU A 188 -1.00 8.30 -5.82
CA LEU A 188 -0.41 6.95 -5.91
C LEU A 188 -1.18 6.04 -6.87
N GLY A 189 -2.52 6.06 -6.86
CA GLY A 189 -3.34 5.09 -7.56
C GLY A 189 -3.34 5.30 -9.07
N GLU A 190 -3.24 4.19 -9.82
CA GLU A 190 -3.56 4.13 -11.25
C GLU A 190 -5.02 3.73 -11.43
N GLU A 191 -5.48 2.76 -10.63
CA GLU A 191 -6.89 2.40 -10.51
C GLU A 191 -7.39 2.73 -9.09
N ILE A 192 -8.54 3.41 -8.97
CA ILE A 192 -9.13 3.82 -7.70
C ILE A 192 -10.52 3.19 -7.57
N PHE A 193 -10.72 2.42 -6.52
CA PHE A 193 -11.98 1.76 -6.19
C PHE A 193 -12.60 2.42 -4.96
N VAL A 194 -13.74 3.06 -5.14
CA VAL A 194 -14.46 3.72 -4.04
C VAL A 194 -15.40 2.73 -3.37
N PHE A 195 -15.17 2.45 -2.09
CA PHE A 195 -15.95 1.53 -1.28
C PHE A 195 -17.05 2.23 -0.48
N SER A 196 -18.19 1.56 -0.35
CA SER A 196 -19.28 1.96 0.55
C SER A 196 -18.99 1.60 2.00
N ARG A 197 -19.87 2.02 2.91
CA ARG A 197 -20.00 1.40 4.25
C ARG A 197 -20.49 -0.05 4.12
N PRO A 198 -20.30 -0.88 5.18
CA PRO A 198 -20.79 -2.26 5.18
C PRO A 198 -22.33 -2.37 5.01
N PRO A 199 -22.83 -3.40 4.34
CA PRO A 199 -22.08 -4.37 3.55
C PRO A 199 -21.38 -3.69 2.35
N VAL A 200 -20.07 -3.97 2.21
CA VAL A 200 -19.20 -3.25 1.26
C VAL A 200 -19.64 -3.50 -0.18
N LYS A 201 -19.74 -2.41 -0.94
CA LYS A 201 -19.91 -2.43 -2.41
C LYS A 201 -18.89 -1.49 -3.04
N VAL A 202 -18.47 -1.80 -4.24
CA VAL A 202 -17.71 -0.86 -5.07
C VAL A 202 -18.70 0.16 -5.64
N LYS A 203 -18.73 1.37 -5.07
CA LYS A 203 -19.58 2.47 -5.54
C LYS A 203 -19.15 2.94 -6.93
N LYS A 204 -17.83 3.05 -7.12
CA LYS A 204 -17.25 3.52 -8.38
C LYS A 204 -15.84 2.99 -8.55
N ARG A 205 -15.45 2.77 -9.81
CA ARG A 205 -14.06 2.55 -10.24
C ARG A 205 -13.64 3.72 -11.12
N TYR A 206 -12.45 4.22 -10.88
CA TYR A 206 -11.81 5.26 -11.67
C TYR A 206 -10.45 4.77 -12.15
N THR A 207 -10.19 4.89 -13.45
CA THR A 207 -8.82 4.92 -13.97
C THR A 207 -8.32 6.35 -13.81
N ASN A 208 -7.21 6.52 -13.10
CA ASN A 208 -6.67 7.84 -12.80
C ASN A 208 -6.12 8.50 -14.08
N PRO A 209 -6.70 9.60 -14.56
CA PRO A 209 -6.25 10.23 -15.79
C PRO A 209 -5.02 11.12 -15.61
N LEU A 210 -4.61 11.42 -14.36
CA LEU A 210 -3.57 12.40 -14.07
C LEU A 210 -2.18 11.86 -14.47
N ASN A 211 -1.47 12.64 -15.27
CA ASN A 211 -0.06 12.44 -15.52
C ASN A 211 0.79 12.93 -14.32
N GLU A 212 2.11 12.77 -14.37
CA GLU A 212 3.00 13.09 -13.24
C GLU A 212 3.01 14.58 -12.87
N GLU A 213 2.89 15.47 -13.84
CA GLU A 213 2.88 16.92 -13.63
C GLU A 213 1.54 17.37 -13.02
N GLU A 214 0.46 16.69 -13.41
CA GLU A 214 -0.88 16.93 -12.90
C GLU A 214 -1.11 16.36 -11.50
N LYS A 215 -0.31 15.38 -11.06
CA LYS A 215 -0.31 14.84 -9.69
C LYS A 215 0.31 15.81 -8.68
N ASP A 216 0.04 17.08 -8.82
CA ASP A 216 0.43 18.15 -7.89
C ASP A 216 -0.83 18.79 -7.30
N MET A 217 -0.85 18.94 -5.97
CA MET A 217 -1.98 19.52 -5.23
C MET A 217 -2.26 20.98 -5.58
N THR A 218 -1.41 21.65 -6.36
CA THR A 218 -1.65 23.01 -6.87
C THR A 218 -2.24 23.02 -8.28
N ASN A 219 -2.36 21.87 -8.91
CA ASN A 219 -2.86 21.73 -10.27
C ASN A 219 -4.39 21.73 -10.31
N MET A 220 -4.97 22.49 -11.24
CA MET A 220 -6.43 22.59 -11.42
C MET A 220 -7.10 21.26 -11.79
N GLU A 221 -6.43 20.41 -12.59
CA GLU A 221 -6.98 19.11 -12.97
C GLU A 221 -6.98 18.15 -11.76
N PHE A 222 -5.97 18.23 -10.88
CA PHE A 222 -5.97 17.51 -9.62
C PHE A 222 -7.23 17.82 -8.79
N PHE A 223 -7.55 19.11 -8.61
CA PHE A 223 -8.76 19.52 -7.88
C PHE A 223 -10.03 19.05 -8.55
N ARG A 224 -10.09 19.08 -9.87
CA ARG A 224 -11.26 18.59 -10.63
C ARG A 224 -11.48 17.08 -10.39
N GLN A 225 -10.42 16.27 -10.46
CA GLN A 225 -10.53 14.84 -10.22
C GLN A 225 -10.82 14.53 -8.74
N LYS A 226 -10.23 15.30 -7.81
CA LYS A 226 -10.55 15.20 -6.38
C LYS A 226 -12.05 15.39 -6.11
N ASN A 227 -12.65 16.44 -6.64
CA ASN A 227 -14.07 16.71 -6.44
C ASN A 227 -14.95 15.58 -7.02
N LYS A 228 -14.64 15.08 -8.21
CA LYS A 228 -15.36 13.94 -8.80
C LYS A 228 -15.34 12.69 -7.92
N ILE A 229 -14.22 12.42 -7.25
CA ILE A 229 -14.10 11.26 -6.35
C ILE A 229 -14.86 11.53 -5.06
N MET A 230 -14.77 12.74 -4.50
CA MET A 230 -15.44 13.13 -3.26
C MET A 230 -16.97 12.99 -3.36
N ASP A 231 -17.57 13.30 -4.51
CA ASP A 231 -19.02 13.13 -4.77
C ASP A 231 -19.50 11.68 -4.60
N HIS A 232 -18.60 10.71 -4.57
CA HIS A 232 -18.92 9.29 -4.42
C HIS A 232 -18.51 8.70 -3.06
N LEU A 233 -17.90 9.52 -2.18
CA LEU A 233 -17.48 9.05 -0.85
C LEU A 233 -18.60 9.12 0.20
N ASP A 234 -19.58 10.03 0.00
CA ASP A 234 -20.78 10.19 0.85
C ASP A 234 -21.88 9.12 0.50
#